data_c5626c58ecaa4ea5de924590f15ae8db
#
_entry.id   c5626c58ecaa4ea5de924590f15ae8db
#
_cell.length_a   1.000
_cell.length_b   1.000
_cell.length_c   1.000
_cell.angle_alpha   90.00
_cell.angle_beta   90.00
_cell.angle_gamma   90.00
#
_symmetry.space_group_name_H-M   'P 1'
#
loop_
_entity.id
_entity.type
_entity.pdbx_description
1 polymer ?
#
loop_
_entity_poly.entity_id
_entity_poly.type
_entity_poly.pdbx_seq_one_letter_code
_entity_poly.pdbx_strand_id
1 'polypeptide(L)'
;MSDQLAGQRAFITGGASGIGAEMARRFTREGASVVIADVNDTLGKAIAAEVGGEYVHLDVTDATAWDKIITTHKAFDIVCLNAGVATKTDVFGATVDYPFQHLDNDAYQHIMSINVDGVVFGARAVIPGMVDRKSGHILITASLAGIVAIAADPIYGLTKHAMVGLTKSLGAALEPYGVCVSALCPAFLDTPLLSDNTRKNLSLLGLGIMEVSIAGDLAMRALTERISGAQWIVMDGQSISQYIPAAPFA
;
A
#
# COMPACT_ATOMS: atom_id res chain seq x y z
N MET A 1 2.55 25.02 -7.47
CA MET A 1 1.97 23.77 -6.91
C MET A 1 0.94 23.34 -7.93
N SER A 2 1.02 22.10 -8.41
CA SER A 2 0.01 21.58 -9.32
C SER A 2 -1.13 21.06 -8.45
N ASP A 3 -2.28 21.68 -8.45
CA ASP A 3 -3.44 21.30 -7.65
C ASP A 3 -4.20 20.10 -8.28
N GLN A 4 -3.47 19.02 -8.59
CA GLN A 4 -4.01 17.84 -9.32
C GLN A 4 -5.10 17.10 -8.52
N LEU A 5 -5.07 17.22 -7.19
CA LEU A 5 -6.03 16.57 -6.28
C LEU A 5 -6.90 17.61 -5.56
N ALA A 6 -7.00 18.84 -6.09
CA ALA A 6 -7.80 19.90 -5.48
C ALA A 6 -9.26 19.45 -5.27
N GLY A 7 -9.75 19.62 -4.04
CA GLY A 7 -11.11 19.24 -3.66
C GLY A 7 -11.34 17.75 -3.44
N GLN A 8 -10.36 16.88 -3.71
CA GLN A 8 -10.45 15.44 -3.43
C GLN A 8 -10.18 15.14 -1.96
N ARG A 9 -10.77 14.05 -1.48
CA ARG A 9 -10.58 13.56 -0.12
C ARG A 9 -9.92 12.19 -0.15
N ALA A 10 -8.75 12.07 0.48
CA ALA A 10 -7.98 10.84 0.54
C ALA A 10 -8.00 10.22 1.94
N PHE A 11 -8.15 8.90 2.01
CA PHE A 11 -8.02 8.08 3.23
C PHE A 11 -6.82 7.16 3.08
N ILE A 12 -5.90 7.15 4.06
CA ILE A 12 -4.63 6.43 3.96
C ILE A 12 -4.43 5.56 5.19
N THR A 13 -4.45 4.24 5.05
CA THR A 13 -4.11 3.30 6.12
C THR A 13 -2.60 3.11 6.24
N GLY A 14 -2.09 2.89 7.47
CA GLY A 14 -0.64 2.88 7.71
C GLY A 14 -0.01 4.25 7.43
N GLY A 15 -0.78 5.32 7.67
CA GLY A 15 -0.40 6.69 7.32
C GLY A 15 0.55 7.36 8.31
N ALA A 16 0.87 6.71 9.43
CA ALA A 16 1.74 7.26 10.46
C ALA A 16 3.23 7.22 10.10
N SER A 17 3.64 6.47 9.07
CA SER A 17 5.06 6.32 8.70
C SER A 17 5.25 5.89 7.24
N GLY A 18 6.51 5.87 6.80
CA GLY A 18 6.95 5.30 5.52
C GLY A 18 6.14 5.79 4.32
N ILE A 19 5.70 4.86 3.48
CA ILE A 19 4.94 5.13 2.23
C ILE A 19 3.66 5.89 2.52
N GLY A 20 2.91 5.49 3.56
CA GLY A 20 1.64 6.13 3.90
C GLY A 20 1.80 7.60 4.29
N ALA A 21 2.80 7.92 5.12
CA ALA A 21 3.10 9.28 5.51
C ALA A 21 3.56 10.14 4.30
N GLU A 22 4.34 9.56 3.39
CA GLU A 22 4.77 10.28 2.19
C GLU A 22 3.61 10.51 1.21
N MET A 23 2.71 9.54 1.04
CA MET A 23 1.46 9.76 0.28
C MET A 23 0.63 10.89 0.90
N ALA A 24 0.53 10.95 2.23
CA ALA A 24 -0.19 12.02 2.91
C ALA A 24 0.41 13.40 2.61
N ARG A 25 1.74 13.54 2.72
CA ARG A 25 2.46 14.77 2.37
C ARG A 25 2.26 15.15 0.91
N ARG A 26 2.40 14.19 0.01
CA ARG A 26 2.28 14.44 -1.43
C ARG A 26 0.87 14.85 -1.80
N PHE A 27 -0.14 14.14 -1.34
CA PHE A 27 -1.53 14.44 -1.69
C PHE A 27 -1.97 15.80 -1.16
N THR A 28 -1.55 16.18 0.05
CA THR A 28 -1.81 17.51 0.59
C THR A 28 -1.14 18.62 -0.25
N ARG A 29 0.10 18.41 -0.69
CA ARG A 29 0.79 19.33 -1.61
C ARG A 29 0.08 19.49 -2.96
N GLU A 30 -0.69 18.49 -3.37
CA GLU A 30 -1.50 18.50 -4.59
C GLU A 30 -2.96 18.94 -4.34
N GLY A 31 -3.26 19.44 -3.15
CA GLY A 31 -4.57 20.07 -2.82
C GLY A 31 -5.64 19.13 -2.27
N ALA A 32 -5.32 17.87 -1.97
CA ALA A 32 -6.26 16.96 -1.32
C ALA A 32 -6.40 17.22 0.18
N SER A 33 -7.60 16.98 0.73
CA SER A 33 -7.78 16.80 2.16
C SER A 33 -7.48 15.34 2.53
N VAL A 34 -6.69 15.12 3.59
CA VAL A 34 -6.19 13.80 3.93
C VAL A 34 -6.67 13.34 5.31
N VAL A 35 -7.15 12.10 5.39
CA VAL A 35 -7.42 11.39 6.65
C VAL A 35 -6.39 10.27 6.79
N ILE A 36 -5.62 10.32 7.86
CA ILE A 36 -4.58 9.37 8.21
C ILE A 36 -5.13 8.36 9.20
N ALA A 37 -5.07 7.08 8.86
CA ALA A 37 -5.51 5.98 9.70
C ALA A 37 -4.32 5.10 10.07
N ASP A 38 -4.12 4.85 11.37
CA ASP A 38 -3.03 4.03 11.88
C ASP A 38 -3.36 3.53 13.29
N VAL A 39 -2.67 2.49 13.75
CA VAL A 39 -2.72 2.04 15.15
C VAL A 39 -1.78 2.85 16.05
N ASN A 40 -0.80 3.54 15.47
CA ASN A 40 0.14 4.39 16.19
C ASN A 40 -0.40 5.82 16.34
N ASP A 41 -1.14 6.06 17.42
CA ASP A 41 -1.76 7.36 17.70
C ASP A 41 -0.77 8.51 17.73
N THR A 42 0.41 8.30 18.29
CA THR A 42 1.40 9.37 18.46
C THR A 42 1.95 9.83 17.13
N LEU A 43 2.42 8.90 16.31
CA LEU A 43 2.98 9.22 14.99
C LEU A 43 1.87 9.67 14.03
N GLY A 44 0.70 9.01 14.05
CA GLY A 44 -0.42 9.38 13.18
C GLY A 44 -0.92 10.80 13.41
N LYS A 45 -1.06 11.22 14.68
CA LYS A 45 -1.40 12.60 15.04
C LYS A 45 -0.32 13.61 14.64
N ALA A 46 0.95 13.22 14.74
CA ALA A 46 2.06 14.08 14.33
C ALA A 46 2.04 14.33 12.82
N ILE A 47 1.87 13.27 11.99
CA ILE A 47 1.75 13.41 10.54
C ILE A 47 0.50 14.20 10.16
N ALA A 48 -0.65 13.94 10.80
CA ALA A 48 -1.89 14.68 10.54
C ALA A 48 -1.70 16.20 10.81
N ALA A 49 -1.06 16.55 11.92
CA ALA A 49 -0.75 17.96 12.24
C ALA A 49 0.23 18.57 11.22
N GLU A 50 1.24 17.83 10.80
CA GLU A 50 2.22 18.29 9.79
C GLU A 50 1.55 18.63 8.45
N VAL A 51 0.61 17.81 7.99
CA VAL A 51 -0.05 17.99 6.69
C VAL A 51 -1.38 18.77 6.78
N GLY A 52 -1.79 19.19 7.96
CA GLY A 52 -3.10 19.84 8.15
C GLY A 52 -4.28 18.91 7.88
N GLY A 53 -4.08 17.60 8.06
CA GLY A 53 -5.07 16.55 7.85
C GLY A 53 -5.77 16.11 9.14
N GLU A 54 -6.58 15.06 9.03
CA GLU A 54 -7.30 14.42 10.13
C GLU A 54 -6.61 13.10 10.50
N TYR A 55 -6.60 12.73 11.78
CA TYR A 55 -6.15 11.42 12.25
C TYR A 55 -7.31 10.61 12.81
N VAL A 56 -7.34 9.32 12.48
CA VAL A 56 -8.24 8.33 13.09
C VAL A 56 -7.46 7.09 13.51
N HIS A 57 -7.76 6.58 14.70
CA HIS A 57 -7.22 5.28 15.13
C HIS A 57 -7.93 4.18 14.36
N LEU A 58 -7.18 3.31 13.68
CA LEU A 58 -7.73 2.17 12.96
C LEU A 58 -6.77 0.99 13.00
N ASP A 59 -7.21 -0.10 13.61
CA ASP A 59 -6.68 -1.42 13.35
C ASP A 59 -7.38 -1.99 12.10
N VAL A 60 -6.63 -2.14 11.01
CA VAL A 60 -7.18 -2.61 9.72
C VAL A 60 -7.71 -4.03 9.80
N THR A 61 -7.31 -4.81 10.83
CA THR A 61 -7.79 -6.19 11.05
C THR A 61 -9.18 -6.25 11.70
N ASP A 62 -9.68 -5.13 12.22
CA ASP A 62 -11.03 -5.01 12.78
C ASP A 62 -12.02 -4.57 11.71
N ALA A 63 -12.80 -5.53 11.19
CA ALA A 63 -13.83 -5.25 10.19
C ALA A 63 -14.91 -4.28 10.70
N THR A 64 -15.21 -4.27 12.00
CA THR A 64 -16.24 -3.38 12.58
C THR A 64 -15.73 -1.95 12.71
N ALA A 65 -14.42 -1.76 12.92
CA ALA A 65 -13.80 -0.45 12.89
C ALA A 65 -13.91 0.20 11.50
N TRP A 66 -13.76 -0.58 10.43
CA TRP A 66 -14.00 -0.10 9.06
C TRP A 66 -15.42 0.39 8.85
N ASP A 67 -16.45 -0.35 9.30
CA ASP A 67 -17.85 0.06 9.18
C ASP A 67 -18.10 1.39 9.90
N LYS A 68 -17.48 1.60 11.05
CA LYS A 68 -17.53 2.85 11.79
C LYS A 68 -16.90 4.01 11.01
N ILE A 69 -15.74 3.81 10.39
CA ILE A 69 -15.08 4.83 9.56
C ILE A 69 -16.02 5.29 8.44
N ILE A 70 -16.62 4.37 7.70
CA ILE A 70 -17.49 4.70 6.55
C ILE A 70 -18.77 5.41 6.99
N THR A 71 -19.29 5.10 8.17
CA THR A 71 -20.51 5.76 8.70
C THR A 71 -20.25 7.13 9.31
N THR A 72 -19.05 7.38 9.84
CA THR A 72 -18.72 8.64 10.54
C THR A 72 -18.05 9.67 9.65
N HIS A 73 -17.41 9.27 8.56
CA HIS A 73 -16.72 10.16 7.65
C HIS A 73 -17.52 10.40 6.37
N LYS A 74 -17.33 11.59 5.78
CA LYS A 74 -17.79 11.86 4.41
C LYS A 74 -17.10 10.89 3.45
N ALA A 75 -17.70 10.72 2.28
CA ALA A 75 -17.13 9.89 1.22
C ALA A 75 -15.67 10.27 0.88
N PHE A 76 -14.87 9.25 0.57
CA PHE A 76 -13.49 9.41 0.11
C PHE A 76 -13.42 9.21 -1.41
N ASP A 77 -12.66 10.07 -2.10
CA ASP A 77 -12.40 9.98 -3.52
C ASP A 77 -11.22 9.03 -3.80
N ILE A 78 -10.25 9.03 -2.89
CA ILE A 78 -9.05 8.20 -2.95
C ILE A 78 -8.95 7.40 -1.65
N VAL A 79 -8.74 6.10 -1.76
CA VAL A 79 -8.47 5.23 -0.60
C VAL A 79 -7.17 4.46 -0.83
N CYS A 80 -6.18 4.72 0.02
CA CYS A 80 -4.90 4.00 0.02
C CYS A 80 -4.94 2.88 1.06
N LEU A 81 -5.11 1.66 0.60
CA LEU A 81 -5.01 0.45 1.41
C LEU A 81 -3.52 0.10 1.50
N ASN A 82 -2.81 0.79 2.41
CA ASN A 82 -1.37 0.81 2.47
C ASN A 82 -0.80 0.12 3.71
N ALA A 83 -1.54 0.01 4.80
CA ALA A 83 -1.07 -0.68 6.01
C ALA A 83 -0.50 -2.06 5.68
N GLY A 84 0.66 -2.37 6.22
CA GLY A 84 1.31 -3.63 5.98
C GLY A 84 2.59 -3.81 6.79
N VAL A 85 2.96 -5.06 7.02
CA VAL A 85 4.13 -5.49 7.78
C VAL A 85 4.94 -6.52 6.98
N ALA A 86 6.22 -6.67 7.31
CA ALA A 86 7.02 -7.81 6.89
C ALA A 86 6.83 -8.96 7.89
N THR A 87 7.20 -10.18 7.51
CA THR A 87 7.27 -11.29 8.47
C THR A 87 8.31 -10.97 9.53
N LYS A 88 7.99 -11.22 10.81
CA LYS A 88 8.87 -10.86 11.95
C LYS A 88 10.19 -11.63 11.98
N THR A 89 10.37 -12.60 11.13
CA THR A 89 11.63 -13.32 10.98
C THR A 89 12.59 -12.45 10.18
N ASP A 90 13.66 -12.01 10.81
CA ASP A 90 14.75 -11.27 10.13
C ASP A 90 15.58 -12.25 9.28
N VAL A 91 15.00 -12.68 8.17
CA VAL A 91 15.50 -13.79 7.34
C VAL A 91 16.55 -13.31 6.34
N PHE A 92 16.58 -11.99 6.03
CA PHE A 92 17.65 -11.42 5.24
C PHE A 92 18.96 -11.42 6.05
N GLY A 93 19.79 -12.45 5.83
CA GLY A 93 21.10 -12.61 6.46
C GLY A 93 21.18 -13.57 7.64
N ALA A 94 20.10 -14.23 8.02
CA ALA A 94 20.21 -15.42 8.84
C ALA A 94 20.78 -16.55 7.96
N THR A 95 21.77 -17.28 8.45
CA THR A 95 22.24 -18.55 7.90
C THR A 95 21.19 -19.63 8.14
N VAL A 96 19.97 -19.41 7.69
CA VAL A 96 18.87 -20.37 7.86
C VAL A 96 18.74 -21.08 6.53
N ASP A 97 19.09 -22.35 6.51
CA ASP A 97 19.05 -23.18 5.31
C ASP A 97 17.66 -23.23 4.67
N TYR A 98 16.61 -22.98 5.47
CA TYR A 98 15.23 -23.01 5.00
C TYR A 98 14.29 -22.12 5.86
N PRO A 99 14.06 -20.87 5.47
CA PRO A 99 13.29 -19.91 6.27
C PRO A 99 11.88 -20.37 6.63
N PHE A 100 11.22 -21.10 5.75
CA PHE A 100 9.84 -21.53 5.93
C PHE A 100 9.63 -22.49 7.12
N GLN A 101 10.65 -23.26 7.50
CA GLN A 101 10.58 -24.17 8.66
C GLN A 101 10.42 -23.44 10.00
N HIS A 102 10.78 -22.17 10.05
CA HIS A 102 10.71 -21.34 11.26
C HIS A 102 9.46 -20.47 11.33
N LEU A 103 8.54 -20.62 10.37
CA LEU A 103 7.28 -19.92 10.38
C LEU A 103 6.38 -20.53 11.46
N ASP A 104 6.09 -19.75 12.50
CA ASP A 104 5.05 -20.10 13.47
C ASP A 104 3.66 -19.60 13.02
N ASN A 105 2.61 -20.18 13.60
CA ASN A 105 1.23 -19.84 13.25
C ASN A 105 0.88 -18.39 13.61
N ASP A 106 1.43 -17.85 14.70
CA ASP A 106 1.12 -16.49 15.15
C ASP A 106 1.75 -15.46 14.20
N ALA A 107 3.00 -15.67 13.76
CA ALA A 107 3.65 -14.85 12.76
C ALA A 107 2.90 -14.90 11.41
N TYR A 108 2.45 -16.08 10.99
CA TYR A 108 1.63 -16.26 9.80
C TYR A 108 0.30 -15.50 9.91
N GLN A 109 -0.46 -15.70 10.98
CA GLN A 109 -1.74 -15.02 11.20
C GLN A 109 -1.57 -13.51 11.27
N HIS A 110 -0.53 -13.03 11.94
CA HIS A 110 -0.25 -11.61 12.07
C HIS A 110 -0.03 -10.93 10.71
N ILE A 111 0.81 -11.48 9.83
CA ILE A 111 1.05 -10.88 8.53
C ILE A 111 -0.16 -11.01 7.60
N MET A 112 -0.86 -12.14 7.63
CA MET A 112 -2.05 -12.35 6.80
C MET A 112 -3.19 -11.41 7.19
N SER A 113 -3.47 -11.28 8.48
CA SER A 113 -4.55 -10.41 8.96
C SER A 113 -4.32 -8.94 8.60
N ILE A 114 -3.08 -8.45 8.65
CA ILE A 114 -2.79 -7.06 8.30
C ILE A 114 -2.72 -6.87 6.78
N ASN A 115 -1.87 -7.68 6.09
CA ASN A 115 -1.54 -7.44 4.68
C ASN A 115 -2.62 -7.91 3.72
N VAL A 116 -3.47 -8.86 4.13
CA VAL A 116 -4.52 -9.43 3.28
C VAL A 116 -5.90 -9.07 3.80
N ASP A 117 -6.27 -9.51 5.02
CA ASP A 117 -7.62 -9.28 5.51
C ASP A 117 -7.90 -7.78 5.68
N GLY A 118 -6.94 -7.00 6.19
CA GLY A 118 -7.08 -5.55 6.35
C GLY A 118 -7.35 -4.82 5.03
N VAL A 119 -6.71 -5.25 3.93
CA VAL A 119 -6.97 -4.71 2.58
C VAL A 119 -8.35 -5.14 2.08
N VAL A 120 -8.73 -6.41 2.28
CA VAL A 120 -10.05 -6.93 1.89
C VAL A 120 -11.17 -6.23 2.65
N PHE A 121 -11.02 -6.04 3.97
CA PHE A 121 -12.02 -5.34 4.78
C PHE A 121 -12.17 -3.87 4.37
N GLY A 122 -11.05 -3.19 4.12
CA GLY A 122 -11.05 -1.82 3.63
C GLY A 122 -11.72 -1.69 2.25
N ALA A 123 -11.36 -2.54 1.30
CA ALA A 123 -11.97 -2.56 -0.02
C ALA A 123 -13.48 -2.80 0.08
N ARG A 124 -13.90 -3.83 0.85
CA ARG A 124 -15.32 -4.13 1.08
C ARG A 124 -16.09 -2.95 1.66
N ALA A 125 -15.49 -2.21 2.58
CA ALA A 125 -16.13 -1.08 3.23
C ALA A 125 -16.34 0.11 2.29
N VAL A 126 -15.36 0.42 1.42
CA VAL A 126 -15.40 1.64 0.60
C VAL A 126 -16.06 1.48 -0.77
N ILE A 127 -16.01 0.27 -1.35
CA ILE A 127 -16.51 0.00 -2.70
C ILE A 127 -17.98 0.37 -2.88
N PRO A 128 -18.94 0.01 -2.00
CA PRO A 128 -20.35 0.34 -2.20
C PRO A 128 -20.57 1.83 -2.44
N GLY A 129 -20.00 2.68 -1.58
CA GLY A 129 -20.15 4.12 -1.72
C GLY A 129 -19.46 4.70 -2.98
N MET A 130 -18.36 4.11 -3.44
CA MET A 130 -17.70 4.51 -4.70
C MET A 130 -18.54 4.10 -5.91
N VAL A 131 -19.11 2.88 -5.90
CA VAL A 131 -20.00 2.38 -6.96
C VAL A 131 -21.25 3.24 -7.08
N ASP A 132 -21.89 3.58 -5.96
CA ASP A 132 -23.09 4.44 -5.94
C ASP A 132 -22.82 5.82 -6.54
N ARG A 133 -21.65 6.38 -6.31
CA ARG A 133 -21.22 7.67 -6.88
C ARG A 133 -20.63 7.56 -8.27
N LYS A 134 -20.37 6.35 -8.76
CA LYS A 134 -19.66 6.05 -10.02
C LYS A 134 -18.30 6.75 -10.08
N SER A 135 -17.64 6.87 -8.97
CA SER A 135 -16.35 7.57 -8.84
C SER A 135 -15.58 7.08 -7.62
N GLY A 136 -14.28 6.90 -7.79
CA GLY A 136 -13.34 6.56 -6.75
C GLY A 136 -12.05 5.99 -7.31
N HIS A 137 -11.00 6.01 -6.49
CA HIS A 137 -9.74 5.34 -6.80
C HIS A 137 -9.20 4.63 -5.56
N ILE A 138 -9.03 3.33 -5.66
CA ILE A 138 -8.40 2.51 -4.61
C ILE A 138 -6.96 2.23 -5.02
N LEU A 139 -6.00 2.69 -4.21
CA LEU A 139 -4.59 2.34 -4.32
C LEU A 139 -4.24 1.26 -3.31
N ILE A 140 -3.73 0.13 -3.78
CA ILE A 140 -3.29 -0.97 -2.94
C ILE A 140 -1.76 -0.99 -2.91
N THR A 141 -1.15 -0.86 -1.74
CA THR A 141 0.30 -0.97 -1.61
C THR A 141 0.71 -2.45 -1.61
N ALA A 142 1.06 -2.93 -2.80
CA ALA A 142 1.69 -4.21 -3.01
C ALA A 142 3.21 -4.11 -2.77
N SER A 143 4.02 -4.61 -3.66
CA SER A 143 5.48 -4.57 -3.68
C SER A 143 5.97 -5.19 -4.99
N LEU A 144 7.20 -4.98 -5.37
CA LEU A 144 7.87 -5.81 -6.38
C LEU A 144 7.84 -7.30 -5.97
N ALA A 145 7.84 -7.59 -4.66
CA ALA A 145 7.63 -8.94 -4.10
C ALA A 145 6.27 -9.57 -4.44
N GLY A 146 5.33 -8.83 -4.99
CA GLY A 146 4.06 -9.33 -5.53
C GLY A 146 4.14 -9.70 -7.02
N ILE A 147 5.28 -9.44 -7.66
CA ILE A 147 5.52 -9.68 -9.09
C ILE A 147 6.63 -10.71 -9.29
N VAL A 148 7.68 -10.65 -8.45
CA VAL A 148 8.81 -11.56 -8.50
C VAL A 148 8.91 -12.40 -7.23
N ALA A 149 9.54 -13.56 -7.32
CA ALA A 149 9.74 -14.43 -6.17
C ALA A 149 10.70 -13.80 -5.15
N ILE A 150 10.36 -13.88 -3.87
CA ILE A 150 11.18 -13.45 -2.74
C ILE A 150 11.50 -14.66 -1.87
N ALA A 151 12.63 -15.30 -2.12
CA ALA A 151 13.05 -16.49 -1.40
C ALA A 151 13.31 -16.21 0.11
N ALA A 152 13.71 -14.98 0.44
CA ALA A 152 14.03 -14.59 1.81
C ALA A 152 12.80 -14.45 2.72
N ASP A 153 11.64 -14.09 2.17
CA ASP A 153 10.37 -13.99 2.91
C ASP A 153 9.20 -14.48 2.05
N PRO A 154 9.01 -15.81 1.93
CA PRO A 154 7.96 -16.37 1.08
C PRO A 154 6.55 -15.97 1.49
N ILE A 155 6.30 -15.75 2.79
CA ILE A 155 4.97 -15.36 3.28
C ILE A 155 4.68 -13.89 2.97
N TYR A 156 5.64 -12.99 3.13
CA TYR A 156 5.49 -11.63 2.64
C TYR A 156 5.23 -11.63 1.13
N GLY A 157 6.01 -12.40 0.36
CA GLY A 157 5.80 -12.59 -1.08
C GLY A 157 4.38 -13.06 -1.40
N LEU A 158 3.85 -14.07 -0.67
CA LEU A 158 2.48 -14.55 -0.80
C LEU A 158 1.47 -13.42 -0.59
N THR A 159 1.60 -12.63 0.49
CA THR A 159 0.67 -11.52 0.74
C THR A 159 0.70 -10.48 -0.36
N LYS A 160 1.88 -10.16 -0.89
CA LYS A 160 2.02 -9.15 -1.95
C LYS A 160 1.56 -9.64 -3.32
N HIS A 161 1.71 -10.93 -3.63
CA HIS A 161 1.08 -11.56 -4.81
C HIS A 161 -0.44 -11.57 -4.70
N ALA A 162 -1.00 -11.82 -3.50
CA ALA A 162 -2.43 -11.71 -3.26
C ALA A 162 -2.95 -10.30 -3.56
N MET A 163 -2.22 -9.25 -3.17
CA MET A 163 -2.58 -7.85 -3.47
C MET A 163 -2.57 -7.55 -4.96
N VAL A 164 -1.59 -8.05 -5.70
CA VAL A 164 -1.54 -7.91 -7.16
C VAL A 164 -2.72 -8.62 -7.83
N GLY A 165 -3.03 -9.84 -7.39
CA GLY A 165 -4.19 -10.60 -7.87
C GLY A 165 -5.52 -9.91 -7.58
N LEU A 166 -5.68 -9.41 -6.34
CA LEU A 166 -6.86 -8.66 -5.92
C LEU A 166 -7.04 -7.38 -6.74
N THR A 167 -5.96 -6.62 -6.96
CA THR A 167 -5.98 -5.39 -7.77
C THR A 167 -6.49 -5.65 -9.19
N LYS A 168 -5.98 -6.69 -9.86
CA LYS A 168 -6.42 -7.06 -11.21
C LYS A 168 -7.90 -7.42 -11.24
N SER A 169 -8.34 -8.25 -10.29
CA SER A 169 -9.72 -8.74 -10.21
C SER A 169 -10.71 -7.62 -9.88
N LEU A 170 -10.41 -6.80 -8.87
CA LEU A 170 -11.24 -5.64 -8.53
C LEU A 170 -11.21 -4.58 -9.63
N GLY A 171 -10.06 -4.37 -10.26
CA GLY A 171 -9.92 -3.44 -11.38
C GLY A 171 -10.88 -3.77 -12.50
N ALA A 172 -10.88 -5.03 -12.96
CA ALA A 172 -11.80 -5.49 -14.01
C ALA A 172 -13.28 -5.45 -13.57
N ALA A 173 -13.57 -5.80 -12.31
CA ALA A 173 -14.95 -5.85 -11.80
C ALA A 173 -15.55 -4.44 -11.61
N LEU A 174 -14.76 -3.45 -11.25
CA LEU A 174 -15.23 -2.13 -10.82
C LEU A 174 -15.11 -1.04 -11.90
N GLU A 175 -14.32 -1.27 -12.95
CA GLU A 175 -14.18 -0.35 -14.08
C GLU A 175 -15.53 0.06 -14.70
N PRO A 176 -16.51 -0.86 -14.95
CA PRO A 176 -17.83 -0.49 -15.46
C PRO A 176 -18.61 0.46 -14.55
N TYR A 177 -18.25 0.53 -13.28
CA TYR A 177 -18.88 1.41 -12.30
C TYR A 177 -18.11 2.72 -12.07
N GLY A 178 -17.09 3.01 -12.88
CA GLY A 178 -16.29 4.25 -12.77
C GLY A 178 -15.30 4.26 -11.60
N VAL A 179 -15.06 3.12 -10.95
CA VAL A 179 -14.11 2.98 -9.84
C VAL A 179 -12.81 2.38 -10.36
N CYS A 180 -11.70 3.08 -10.15
CA CYS A 180 -10.37 2.61 -10.52
C CYS A 180 -9.71 1.89 -9.35
N VAL A 181 -8.97 0.82 -9.62
CA VAL A 181 -8.15 0.11 -8.63
C VAL A 181 -6.77 -0.12 -9.21
N SER A 182 -5.72 0.36 -8.52
CA SER A 182 -4.33 0.21 -8.96
C SER A 182 -3.44 -0.28 -7.83
N ALA A 183 -2.39 -1.04 -8.15
CA ALA A 183 -1.37 -1.45 -7.20
C ALA A 183 -0.11 -0.61 -7.32
N LEU A 184 0.46 -0.23 -6.18
CA LEU A 184 1.79 0.33 -6.07
C LEU A 184 2.77 -0.81 -5.74
N CYS A 185 3.75 -1.02 -6.59
CA CYS A 185 4.70 -2.14 -6.50
C CYS A 185 6.14 -1.60 -6.43
N PRO A 186 6.51 -0.85 -5.37
CA PRO A 186 7.88 -0.39 -5.22
C PRO A 186 8.82 -1.55 -4.91
N ALA A 187 10.10 -1.39 -5.28
CA ALA A 187 11.19 -2.16 -4.74
C ALA A 187 11.55 -1.65 -3.33
N PHE A 188 12.83 -1.49 -2.99
CA PHE A 188 13.25 -1.10 -1.66
C PHE A 188 13.20 0.42 -1.47
N LEU A 189 12.32 0.87 -0.58
CA LEU A 189 12.21 2.27 -0.15
C LEU A 189 12.71 2.43 1.27
N ASP A 190 13.34 3.55 1.56
CA ASP A 190 13.83 3.88 2.91
C ASP A 190 12.67 4.14 3.88
N THR A 191 12.21 3.08 4.51
CA THR A 191 11.07 3.08 5.44
C THR A 191 11.38 2.27 6.68
N PRO A 192 10.62 2.45 7.78
CA PRO A 192 10.75 1.61 8.98
C PRO A 192 10.48 0.12 8.76
N LEU A 193 9.92 -0.27 7.61
CA LEU A 193 9.72 -1.68 7.26
C LEU A 193 11.04 -2.41 7.02
N LEU A 194 12.09 -1.70 6.60
CA LEU A 194 13.41 -2.29 6.38
C LEU A 194 14.22 -2.30 7.67
N SER A 195 14.51 -3.50 8.20
CA SER A 195 15.43 -3.66 9.33
C SER A 195 16.86 -3.26 8.96
N ASP A 196 17.68 -2.94 9.96
CA ASP A 196 19.11 -2.63 9.74
C ASP A 196 19.85 -3.80 9.08
N ASN A 197 19.49 -5.03 9.42
CA ASN A 197 20.04 -6.21 8.80
C ASN A 197 19.64 -6.32 7.33
N THR A 198 18.39 -6.06 7.00
CA THR A 198 17.91 -5.99 5.60
C THR A 198 18.69 -4.95 4.81
N ARG A 199 18.85 -3.73 5.35
CA ARG A 199 19.64 -2.65 4.73
C ARG A 199 21.07 -3.08 4.43
N LYS A 200 21.73 -3.69 5.42
CA LYS A 200 23.10 -4.21 5.25
C LYS A 200 23.20 -5.25 4.13
N ASN A 201 22.25 -6.18 4.08
CA ASN A 201 22.25 -7.25 3.09
C ASN A 201 21.95 -6.73 1.68
N LEU A 202 21.03 -5.78 1.53
CA LEU A 202 20.79 -5.12 0.24
C LEU A 202 22.06 -4.44 -0.27
N SER A 203 22.79 -3.74 0.61
CA SER A 203 24.09 -3.12 0.27
C SER A 203 25.11 -4.15 -0.18
N LEU A 204 25.21 -5.31 0.48
CA LEU A 204 26.12 -6.39 0.09
C LEU A 204 25.77 -7.00 -1.27
N LEU A 205 24.49 -7.00 -1.63
CA LEU A 205 23.99 -7.48 -2.93
C LEU A 205 24.06 -6.41 -4.03
N GLY A 206 24.50 -5.19 -3.73
CA GLY A 206 24.49 -4.08 -4.67
C GLY A 206 23.10 -3.58 -5.06
N LEU A 207 22.09 -3.84 -4.21
CA LEU A 207 20.72 -3.39 -4.43
C LEU A 207 20.50 -2.03 -3.75
N GLY A 208 20.04 -1.06 -4.51
CA GLY A 208 19.78 0.29 -4.04
C GLY A 208 18.54 0.38 -3.17
N ILE A 209 18.57 1.27 -2.19
CA ILE A 209 17.42 1.69 -1.38
C ILE A 209 17.08 3.10 -1.82
N MET A 210 15.88 3.27 -2.35
CA MET A 210 15.40 4.55 -2.87
C MET A 210 14.83 5.42 -1.74
N GLU A 211 14.86 6.72 -1.95
CA GLU A 211 14.20 7.68 -1.07
C GLU A 211 12.69 7.43 -1.02
N VAL A 212 12.09 7.56 0.17
CA VAL A 212 10.64 7.32 0.37
C VAL A 212 9.78 8.30 -0.43
N SER A 213 10.29 9.47 -0.80
CA SER A 213 9.61 10.48 -1.64
C SER A 213 9.12 9.92 -2.97
N ILE A 214 9.80 8.92 -3.52
CA ILE A 214 9.39 8.21 -4.75
C ILE A 214 8.01 7.53 -4.59
N ALA A 215 7.62 7.15 -3.38
CA ALA A 215 6.29 6.58 -3.13
C ALA A 215 5.16 7.58 -3.44
N GLY A 216 5.38 8.85 -3.15
CA GLY A 216 4.45 9.92 -3.52
C GLY A 216 4.32 10.06 -5.04
N ASP A 217 5.44 10.04 -5.75
CA ASP A 217 5.45 10.11 -7.23
C ASP A 217 4.78 8.87 -7.85
N LEU A 218 5.04 7.68 -7.30
CA LEU A 218 4.42 6.43 -7.73
C LEU A 218 2.89 6.48 -7.57
N ALA A 219 2.41 6.97 -6.42
CA ALA A 219 0.99 7.13 -6.16
C ALA A 219 0.35 8.17 -7.10
N MET A 220 0.99 9.31 -7.30
CA MET A 220 0.51 10.33 -8.22
C MET A 220 0.45 9.81 -9.66
N ARG A 221 1.43 9.03 -10.10
CA ARG A 221 1.40 8.39 -11.43
C ARG A 221 0.16 7.50 -11.58
N ALA A 222 -0.11 6.64 -10.59
CA ALA A 222 -1.27 5.77 -10.59
C ALA A 222 -2.59 6.56 -10.63
N LEU A 223 -2.69 7.63 -9.83
CA LEU A 223 -3.87 8.49 -9.77
C LEU A 223 -4.13 9.26 -11.08
N THR A 224 -3.07 9.74 -11.72
CA THR A 224 -3.16 10.54 -12.94
C THR A 224 -3.51 9.66 -14.16
N GLU A 225 -2.85 8.53 -14.32
CA GLU A 225 -3.09 7.63 -15.47
C GLU A 225 -4.43 6.90 -15.38
N ARG A 226 -4.94 6.63 -14.16
CA ARG A 226 -6.23 5.96 -13.91
C ARG A 226 -6.44 4.68 -14.70
N ILE A 227 -5.41 3.84 -14.81
CA ILE A 227 -5.51 2.52 -15.48
C ILE A 227 -5.95 1.50 -14.42
N SER A 228 -7.19 1.03 -14.54
CA SER A 228 -7.76 0.06 -13.58
C SER A 228 -7.12 -1.32 -13.77
N GLY A 229 -6.79 -1.97 -12.64
CA GLY A 229 -6.05 -3.23 -12.64
C GLY A 229 -4.54 -3.10 -12.84
N ALA A 230 -3.99 -1.90 -13.04
CA ALA A 230 -2.57 -1.68 -13.27
C ALA A 230 -1.70 -1.94 -12.05
N GLN A 231 -0.49 -2.44 -12.29
CA GLN A 231 0.59 -2.54 -11.30
C GLN A 231 1.67 -1.52 -11.68
N TRP A 232 1.86 -0.51 -10.84
CA TRP A 232 2.86 0.53 -11.03
C TRP A 232 4.13 0.16 -10.30
N ILE A 233 5.22 -0.02 -11.03
CA ILE A 233 6.52 -0.43 -10.48
C ILE A 233 7.51 0.73 -10.48
N VAL A 234 8.40 0.69 -9.50
CA VAL A 234 9.60 1.52 -9.45
C VAL A 234 10.75 0.74 -8.80
N MET A 235 11.92 0.81 -9.41
CA MET A 235 13.16 0.21 -8.94
C MET A 235 14.28 1.24 -8.99
N ASP A 236 15.34 1.04 -8.20
CA ASP A 236 16.48 1.93 -8.19
C ASP A 236 17.07 2.10 -9.60
N GLY A 237 17.38 3.35 -9.95
CA GLY A 237 17.89 3.71 -11.27
C GLY A 237 16.88 3.59 -12.43
N GLN A 238 15.61 3.30 -12.17
CA GLN A 238 14.58 3.14 -13.20
C GLN A 238 13.42 4.13 -13.02
N SER A 239 12.83 4.52 -14.16
CA SER A 239 11.64 5.35 -14.15
C SER A 239 10.41 4.55 -13.70
N ILE A 240 9.43 5.23 -13.08
CA ILE A 240 8.12 4.66 -12.76
C ILE A 240 7.45 4.19 -14.05
N SER A 241 7.02 2.93 -14.08
CA SER A 241 6.37 2.31 -15.24
C SER A 241 5.26 1.37 -14.82
N GLN A 242 4.37 1.06 -15.77
CA GLN A 242 3.38 0.01 -15.60
C GLN A 242 4.02 -1.35 -15.88
N TYR A 243 3.86 -2.30 -14.97
CA TYR A 243 4.22 -3.69 -15.23
C TYR A 243 3.21 -4.33 -16.17
N ILE A 244 3.70 -4.80 -17.31
CA ILE A 244 2.91 -5.53 -18.29
C ILE A 244 3.41 -6.97 -18.31
N PRO A 245 2.63 -7.94 -17.79
CA PRO A 245 3.02 -9.34 -17.84
C PRO A 245 3.11 -9.82 -19.30
N ALA A 246 4.01 -10.76 -19.58
CA ALA A 246 4.00 -11.45 -20.87
C ALA A 246 2.62 -12.09 -21.11
N ALA A 247 2.14 -12.02 -22.36
CA ALA A 247 0.86 -12.61 -22.70
C ALA A 247 0.89 -14.13 -22.40
N PRO A 248 -0.05 -14.65 -21.61
CA PRO A 248 -0.02 -16.06 -21.19
C PRO A 248 -0.26 -17.05 -22.33
N PHE A 249 -0.77 -16.56 -23.47
CA PHE A 249 -1.10 -17.35 -24.64
C PHE A 249 -0.68 -16.56 -25.90
N ALA A 250 0.60 -16.57 -26.25
CA ALA A 250 1.09 -16.10 -27.55
C ALA A 250 1.44 -17.30 -28.42
#